data_22423be35588e8b83ed874629b927d3f
#
_entry.id   22423be35588e8b83ed874629b927d3f
#
_cell.length_a   1.000
_cell.length_b   1.000
_cell.length_c   1.000
_cell.angle_alpha   90.00
_cell.angle_beta   90.00
_cell.angle_gamma   90.00
#
_symmetry.space_group_name_H-M   'P 1'
#
loop_
_entity.id
_entity.type
_entity.pdbx_description
1 polymer ?
#
loop_
_entity_poly.entity_id
_entity_poly.type
_entity_poly.pdbx_seq_one_letter_code
_entity_poly.pdbx_strand_id
1 'polypeptide(L)'
;PRDWSSDVCSSDLPAFSFMPVDYTNNPAVIAGQTNMVAINTALQIDLTGQATSESIGEEFYSGIGGNTDFMRAVAASPAGRTILVLPSTAQGNGVSRIVPFLSTGAGVTYNRADVHYVVTEYGICYLHGKNIRERAMSLIAIAHPKFRPWLIDEAKRHRLIFPDQAFFPGEQGGWLAHYSRWST
;
A
#
# COMPACT_ATOMS: atom_id res chain seq x y z
N PRO A 1 -25.16 12.10 32.06
CA PRO A 1 -23.96 11.66 31.39
C PRO A 1 -23.87 10.15 31.51
N ARG A 2 -23.75 9.43 30.40
CA ARG A 2 -23.45 8.00 30.45
C ARG A 2 -22.07 7.86 31.06
N ASP A 3 -21.99 7.18 32.16
CA ASP A 3 -20.73 6.77 32.75
C ASP A 3 -20.17 5.64 31.90
N TRP A 4 -19.18 5.95 31.08
CA TRP A 4 -18.50 4.98 30.23
C TRP A 4 -17.74 3.89 31.05
N SER A 5 -17.58 4.13 32.35
CA SER A 5 -16.93 3.17 33.25
C SER A 5 -17.82 1.97 33.59
N SER A 6 -19.13 2.05 33.31
CA SER A 6 -20.08 0.98 33.60
C SER A 6 -20.44 0.11 32.39
N ASP A 7 -20.03 0.51 31.19
CA ASP A 7 -20.24 -0.33 30.01
C ASP A 7 -19.15 -1.41 29.95
N VAL A 8 -19.56 -2.68 29.84
CA VAL A 8 -18.65 -3.81 29.60
C VAL A 8 -17.88 -3.51 28.33
N CYS A 9 -16.61 -3.17 28.47
CA CYS A 9 -15.76 -2.93 27.33
C CYS A 9 -14.95 -4.18 26.99
N SER A 10 -14.34 -4.20 25.82
CA SER A 10 -13.54 -5.36 25.37
C SER A 10 -12.42 -5.73 26.33
N SER A 11 -11.95 -4.81 27.20
CA SER A 11 -10.94 -5.07 28.23
C SER A 11 -11.41 -6.04 29.31
N ASP A 12 -12.71 -6.20 29.52
CA ASP A 12 -13.29 -7.07 30.53
C ASP A 12 -13.52 -8.50 30.02
N LEU A 13 -13.27 -8.75 28.73
CA LEU A 13 -13.47 -10.05 28.11
C LEU A 13 -12.18 -10.87 28.19
N PRO A 14 -12.22 -12.13 28.70
CA PRO A 14 -11.02 -12.98 28.80
C PRO A 14 -10.30 -13.25 27.47
N ALA A 15 -11.01 -13.07 26.35
CA ALA A 15 -10.46 -13.25 25.01
C ALA A 15 -9.59 -12.07 24.54
N PHE A 16 -9.59 -10.93 25.27
CA PHE A 16 -8.83 -9.73 24.92
C PHE A 16 -7.76 -9.47 25.98
N SER A 17 -6.54 -9.19 25.52
CA SER A 17 -5.44 -8.74 26.35
C SER A 17 -4.93 -7.40 25.85
N PHE A 18 -4.96 -6.39 26.72
CA PHE A 18 -4.41 -5.07 26.42
C PHE A 18 -2.95 -5.07 26.89
N MET A 19 -2.06 -4.85 25.94
CA MET A 19 -0.62 -4.84 26.17
C MET A 19 -0.05 -3.48 25.78
N PRO A 20 1.07 -3.04 26.38
CA PRO A 20 1.71 -1.79 26.01
C PRO A 20 2.26 -1.85 24.57
N VAL A 21 2.45 -0.69 23.97
CA VAL A 21 2.84 -0.55 22.55
C VAL A 21 4.21 -1.17 22.23
N ASP A 22 5.12 -1.18 23.18
CA ASP A 22 6.44 -1.82 23.06
C ASP A 22 6.36 -3.35 22.91
N TYR A 23 5.23 -3.95 23.32
CA TYR A 23 4.91 -5.34 23.05
C TYR A 23 4.10 -5.50 21.75
N THR A 24 2.99 -4.78 21.60
CA THR A 24 2.06 -4.95 20.45
C THR A 24 2.69 -4.57 19.12
N ASN A 25 3.56 -3.57 19.11
CA ASN A 25 4.29 -3.10 17.93
C ASN A 25 5.71 -3.66 17.82
N ASN A 26 6.08 -4.59 18.69
CA ASN A 26 7.40 -5.21 18.62
C ASN A 26 7.51 -6.04 17.33
N PRO A 27 8.45 -5.74 16.43
CA PRO A 27 8.59 -6.46 15.16
C PRO A 27 8.81 -7.95 15.33
N ALA A 28 9.49 -8.39 16.40
CA ALA A 28 9.71 -9.82 16.66
C ALA A 28 8.42 -10.53 17.08
N VAL A 29 7.57 -9.87 17.87
CA VAL A 29 6.25 -10.40 18.26
C VAL A 29 5.34 -10.51 17.06
N ILE A 30 5.29 -9.47 16.23
CA ILE A 30 4.47 -9.43 15.00
C ILE A 30 4.97 -10.49 14.00
N ALA A 31 6.27 -10.56 13.73
CA ALA A 31 6.86 -11.50 12.78
C ALA A 31 6.70 -12.98 13.21
N GLY A 32 6.54 -13.23 14.50
CA GLY A 32 6.25 -14.56 15.05
C GLY A 32 4.83 -15.08 14.71
N GLN A 33 3.94 -14.22 14.20
CA GLN A 33 2.58 -14.61 13.83
C GLN A 33 2.57 -15.17 12.40
N THR A 34 2.29 -16.47 12.27
CA THR A 34 2.20 -17.14 10.97
C THR A 34 0.95 -16.70 10.20
N ASN A 35 1.07 -16.53 8.87
CA ASN A 35 -0.02 -16.10 7.97
C ASN A 35 -0.61 -14.72 8.31
N MET A 36 0.13 -13.88 9.01
CA MET A 36 -0.36 -12.55 9.37
C MET A 36 -0.59 -11.67 8.14
N VAL A 37 -1.65 -10.90 8.17
CA VAL A 37 -2.00 -9.93 7.12
C VAL A 37 -2.01 -8.53 7.73
N ALA A 38 -1.15 -7.64 7.23
CA ALA A 38 -1.17 -6.23 7.58
C ALA A 38 -1.85 -5.43 6.46
N ILE A 39 -2.94 -4.73 6.80
CA ILE A 39 -3.67 -3.86 5.86
C ILE A 39 -3.55 -2.42 6.36
N ASN A 40 -2.97 -1.56 5.54
CA ASN A 40 -2.80 -0.14 5.83
C ASN A 40 -3.24 0.73 4.66
N THR A 41 -3.36 2.03 4.91
CA THR A 41 -3.72 3.02 3.89
C THR A 41 -2.53 3.89 3.53
N ALA A 42 -2.59 4.55 2.36
CA ALA A 42 -1.61 5.54 1.94
C ALA A 42 -2.28 6.78 1.36
N LEU A 43 -1.58 7.91 1.44
CA LEU A 43 -1.97 9.15 0.76
C LEU A 43 -1.55 9.12 -0.70
N GLN A 44 -0.33 8.67 -0.97
CA GLN A 44 0.22 8.50 -2.32
C GLN A 44 1.15 7.28 -2.38
N ILE A 45 1.24 6.68 -3.56
CA ILE A 45 2.24 5.67 -3.91
C ILE A 45 2.88 6.05 -5.24
N ASP A 46 4.20 5.92 -5.34
CA ASP A 46 4.91 6.17 -6.59
C ASP A 46 5.12 4.90 -7.43
N LEU A 47 5.51 5.08 -8.70
CA LEU A 47 5.70 3.98 -9.64
C LEU A 47 6.83 3.01 -9.26
N THR A 48 7.67 3.36 -8.29
CA THR A 48 8.67 2.44 -7.74
C THR A 48 8.13 1.57 -6.62
N GLY A 49 6.95 1.92 -6.08
CA GLY A 49 6.27 1.18 -5.03
C GLY A 49 6.56 1.67 -3.61
N GLN A 50 7.21 2.81 -3.44
CA GLN A 50 7.29 3.47 -2.14
C GLN A 50 6.07 4.36 -1.92
N ALA A 51 5.62 4.52 -0.67
CA ALA A 51 4.40 5.25 -0.39
C ALA A 51 4.52 6.12 0.87
N THR A 52 3.67 7.15 0.92
CA THR A 52 3.50 8.02 2.06
C THR A 52 2.10 7.89 2.65
N SER A 53 2.00 7.90 3.97
CA SER A 53 0.73 8.01 4.71
C SER A 53 0.71 9.21 5.65
N GLU A 54 1.81 9.94 5.76
CA GLU A 54 2.00 11.00 6.75
C GLU A 54 2.04 12.40 6.15
N SER A 55 2.41 12.54 4.87
CA SER A 55 2.57 13.84 4.23
C SER A 55 2.24 13.82 2.74
N ILE A 56 1.97 15.00 2.17
CA ILE A 56 1.95 15.27 0.73
C ILE A 56 2.88 16.45 0.49
N GLY A 57 4.01 16.20 -0.18
CA GLY A 57 5.09 17.17 -0.25
C GLY A 57 5.60 17.50 1.14
N GLU A 58 5.77 18.78 1.42
CA GLU A 58 6.27 19.28 2.70
C GLU A 58 5.18 19.39 3.78
N GLU A 59 3.92 19.13 3.45
CA GLU A 59 2.80 19.23 4.39
C GLU A 59 2.57 17.90 5.10
N PHE A 60 2.84 17.87 6.41
CA PHE A 60 2.63 16.71 7.26
C PHE A 60 1.24 16.73 7.91
N TYR A 61 0.50 15.65 7.76
CA TYR A 61 -0.83 15.44 8.35
C TYR A 61 -0.77 14.58 9.61
N SER A 62 0.29 13.79 9.77
CA SER A 62 0.51 12.92 10.92
C SER A 62 2.00 12.59 11.07
N GLY A 63 2.35 11.80 12.08
CA GLY A 63 3.62 11.08 12.15
C GLY A 63 3.53 9.70 11.50
N ILE A 64 4.64 8.98 11.48
CA ILE A 64 4.76 7.63 10.90
C ILE A 64 3.79 6.64 11.58
N GLY A 65 3.60 6.76 12.91
CA GLY A 65 2.78 5.83 13.70
C GLY A 65 3.32 4.40 13.68
N GLY A 66 2.49 3.44 14.06
CA GLY A 66 2.83 2.01 14.10
C GLY A 66 2.70 1.28 12.76
N ASN A 67 2.32 1.96 11.69
CA ASN A 67 2.07 1.35 10.39
C ASN A 67 3.30 0.62 9.84
N THR A 68 4.47 1.23 9.98
CA THR A 68 5.74 0.69 9.49
C THR A 68 6.19 -0.54 10.28
N ASP A 69 5.89 -0.60 11.57
CA ASP A 69 6.21 -1.74 12.43
C ASP A 69 5.50 -2.99 11.89
N PHE A 70 4.19 -2.87 11.64
CA PHE A 70 3.38 -3.97 11.11
C PHE A 70 3.77 -4.33 9.67
N MET A 71 3.90 -3.36 8.78
CA MET A 71 4.24 -3.65 7.37
C MET A 71 5.58 -4.38 7.27
N ARG A 72 6.60 -3.88 7.95
CA ARG A 72 7.95 -4.48 7.93
C ARG A 72 7.99 -5.86 8.60
N ALA A 73 7.38 -5.99 9.77
CA ALA A 73 7.39 -7.24 10.51
C ALA A 73 6.60 -8.33 9.78
N VAL A 74 5.44 -8.01 9.21
CA VAL A 74 4.62 -8.96 8.44
C VAL A 74 5.30 -9.34 7.12
N ALA A 75 6.03 -8.43 6.47
CA ALA A 75 6.82 -8.78 5.29
C ALA A 75 7.91 -9.83 5.59
N ALA A 76 8.39 -9.88 6.84
CA ALA A 76 9.37 -10.89 7.31
C ALA A 76 8.71 -12.14 7.93
N SER A 77 7.39 -12.13 8.15
CA SER A 77 6.65 -13.24 8.76
C SER A 77 6.47 -14.39 7.77
N PRO A 78 6.51 -15.67 8.23
CA PRO A 78 6.18 -16.81 7.37
C PRO A 78 4.77 -16.69 6.78
N ALA A 79 4.68 -16.71 5.44
CA ALA A 79 3.46 -16.51 4.68
C ALA A 79 2.72 -15.18 4.98
N GLY A 80 3.43 -14.18 5.53
CA GLY A 80 2.89 -12.86 5.80
C GLY A 80 2.53 -12.10 4.51
N ARG A 81 1.48 -11.29 4.59
CA ARG A 81 1.01 -10.48 3.46
C ARG A 81 0.80 -9.03 3.88
N THR A 82 1.46 -8.12 3.21
CA THR A 82 1.27 -6.69 3.41
C THR A 82 0.41 -6.13 2.28
N ILE A 83 -0.64 -5.41 2.63
CA ILE A 83 -1.62 -4.86 1.70
C ILE A 83 -1.75 -3.36 1.97
N LEU A 84 -1.51 -2.57 0.92
CA LEU A 84 -1.69 -1.13 0.96
C LEU A 84 -2.95 -0.78 0.17
N VAL A 85 -3.91 -0.13 0.81
CA VAL A 85 -5.18 0.23 0.19
C VAL A 85 -5.27 1.75 0.06
N LEU A 86 -5.60 2.24 -1.12
CA LEU A 86 -5.84 3.66 -1.33
C LEU A 86 -6.85 3.88 -2.46
N PRO A 87 -7.69 4.92 -2.39
CA PRO A 87 -8.42 5.37 -3.57
C PRO A 87 -7.41 5.79 -4.64
N SER A 88 -7.67 5.47 -5.91
CA SER A 88 -6.76 5.84 -7.00
C SER A 88 -6.64 7.35 -7.21
N THR A 89 -7.62 8.12 -6.71
CA THR A 89 -7.72 9.57 -6.87
C THR A 89 -8.13 10.28 -5.59
N ALA A 90 -7.96 11.60 -5.59
CA ALA A 90 -8.45 12.53 -4.59
C ALA A 90 -9.19 13.71 -5.25
N GLN A 91 -9.82 14.57 -4.44
CA GLN A 91 -10.45 15.81 -4.86
C GLN A 91 -11.43 15.63 -6.05
N GLY A 92 -12.41 14.71 -5.89
CA GLY A 92 -13.41 14.46 -6.92
C GLY A 92 -12.82 13.96 -8.24
N ASN A 93 -11.83 13.08 -8.20
CA ASN A 93 -11.07 12.58 -9.33
C ASN A 93 -10.17 13.63 -10.03
N GLY A 94 -9.87 14.74 -9.35
CA GLY A 94 -9.00 15.79 -9.88
C GLY A 94 -7.51 15.45 -9.82
N VAL A 95 -7.08 14.64 -8.85
CA VAL A 95 -5.67 14.34 -8.57
C VAL A 95 -5.46 12.83 -8.43
N SER A 96 -4.41 12.30 -9.07
CA SER A 96 -4.01 10.91 -8.92
C SER A 96 -3.26 10.68 -7.60
N ARG A 97 -3.58 9.60 -6.89
CA ARG A 97 -2.80 9.13 -5.73
C ARG A 97 -1.68 8.16 -6.11
N ILE A 98 -1.72 7.61 -7.33
CA ILE A 98 -0.60 6.92 -7.95
C ILE A 98 0.17 7.96 -8.76
N VAL A 99 1.44 8.18 -8.43
CA VAL A 99 2.26 9.27 -8.97
C VAL A 99 3.58 8.74 -9.54
N PRO A 100 4.24 9.44 -10.47
CA PRO A 100 5.55 8.99 -10.99
C PRO A 100 6.60 8.85 -9.89
N PHE A 101 6.72 9.87 -9.05
CA PHE A 101 7.51 9.91 -7.81
C PHE A 101 6.71 10.64 -6.74
N LEU A 102 6.95 10.30 -5.48
CA LEU A 102 6.38 11.06 -4.38
C LEU A 102 6.76 12.54 -4.51
N SER A 103 5.86 13.43 -4.09
CA SER A 103 6.10 14.87 -4.11
C SER A 103 7.37 15.21 -3.34
N THR A 104 8.14 16.20 -3.82
CA THR A 104 9.35 16.67 -3.14
C THR A 104 9.05 17.05 -1.69
N GLY A 105 9.86 16.57 -0.75
CA GLY A 105 9.66 16.78 0.68
C GLY A 105 8.74 15.78 1.37
N ALA A 106 8.03 14.92 0.62
CA ALA A 106 7.16 13.91 1.24
C ALA A 106 7.97 12.87 2.01
N GLY A 107 7.48 12.50 3.18
CA GLY A 107 7.99 11.38 3.95
C GLY A 107 7.73 10.04 3.24
N VAL A 108 8.68 9.12 3.31
CA VAL A 108 8.49 7.74 2.82
C VAL A 108 8.08 6.87 3.99
N THR A 109 6.78 6.78 4.24
CA THR A 109 6.24 5.95 5.32
C THR A 109 6.43 4.47 5.05
N TYR A 110 6.21 4.04 3.80
CA TYR A 110 6.38 2.64 3.41
C TYR A 110 7.48 2.49 2.38
N ASN A 111 8.47 1.67 2.74
CA ASN A 111 9.54 1.29 1.83
C ASN A 111 8.99 0.35 0.74
N ARG A 112 9.54 0.45 -0.47
CA ARG A 112 9.16 -0.41 -1.60
C ARG A 112 9.37 -1.91 -1.36
N ALA A 113 10.22 -2.29 -0.42
CA ALA A 113 10.47 -3.69 -0.07
C ALA A 113 9.36 -4.27 0.81
N ASP A 114 8.69 -3.42 1.61
CA ASP A 114 7.73 -3.83 2.61
C ASP A 114 6.29 -3.89 2.07
N VAL A 115 6.05 -3.41 0.84
CA VAL A 115 4.73 -3.41 0.19
C VAL A 115 4.62 -4.59 -0.77
N HIS A 116 3.76 -5.56 -0.43
CA HIS A 116 3.50 -6.73 -1.29
C HIS A 116 2.35 -6.47 -2.25
N TYR A 117 1.19 -6.06 -1.74
CA TYR A 117 -0.01 -5.82 -2.53
C TYR A 117 -0.44 -4.36 -2.43
N VAL A 118 -0.93 -3.83 -3.54
CA VAL A 118 -1.60 -2.53 -3.59
C VAL A 118 -2.98 -2.72 -4.17
N VAL A 119 -3.98 -2.12 -3.51
CA VAL A 119 -5.39 -2.24 -3.87
C VAL A 119 -5.97 -0.85 -4.11
N THR A 120 -6.66 -0.70 -5.23
CA THR A 120 -7.50 0.45 -5.54
C THR A 120 -8.87 -0.03 -6.00
N GLU A 121 -9.80 0.88 -6.27
CA GLU A 121 -11.10 0.56 -6.86
C GLU A 121 -11.00 -0.02 -8.30
N TYR A 122 -9.83 0.06 -8.92
CA TYR A 122 -9.56 -0.47 -10.26
C TYR A 122 -8.85 -1.81 -10.27
N GLY A 123 -8.52 -2.35 -9.11
CA GLY A 123 -7.95 -3.69 -8.99
C GLY A 123 -6.86 -3.83 -7.95
N ILE A 124 -6.17 -4.95 -8.03
CA ILE A 124 -5.11 -5.37 -7.12
C ILE A 124 -3.84 -5.60 -7.93
N CYS A 125 -2.71 -5.08 -7.45
CA CYS A 125 -1.41 -5.45 -8.01
C CYS A 125 -0.48 -6.02 -6.93
N TYR A 126 0.38 -6.93 -7.34
CA TYR A 126 1.42 -7.53 -6.50
C TYR A 126 2.77 -6.95 -6.91
N LEU A 127 3.54 -6.45 -5.93
CA LEU A 127 4.81 -5.74 -6.17
C LEU A 127 6.04 -6.51 -5.70
N HIS A 128 5.88 -7.44 -4.74
CA HIS A 128 7.03 -8.15 -4.17
C HIS A 128 7.74 -9.00 -5.22
N GLY A 129 9.07 -8.96 -5.22
CA GLY A 129 9.89 -9.69 -6.20
C GLY A 129 9.93 -9.08 -7.60
N LYS A 130 9.17 -8.01 -7.88
CA LYS A 130 9.16 -7.34 -9.19
C LYS A 130 10.24 -6.27 -9.30
N ASN A 131 10.81 -6.15 -10.51
CA ASN A 131 11.69 -5.04 -10.87
C ASN A 131 10.90 -3.73 -11.04
N ILE A 132 11.61 -2.60 -11.15
CA ILE A 132 10.99 -1.26 -11.22
C ILE A 132 10.01 -1.14 -12.39
N ARG A 133 10.35 -1.65 -13.57
CA ARG A 133 9.47 -1.62 -14.74
C ARG A 133 8.17 -2.38 -14.51
N GLU A 134 8.26 -3.57 -13.94
CA GLU A 134 7.08 -4.39 -13.64
C GLU A 134 6.21 -3.75 -12.56
N ARG A 135 6.84 -3.11 -11.55
CA ARG A 135 6.12 -2.33 -10.53
C ARG A 135 5.36 -1.17 -11.16
N ALA A 136 6.04 -0.36 -11.98
CA ALA A 136 5.43 0.77 -12.67
C ALA A 136 4.23 0.34 -13.50
N MET A 137 4.38 -0.69 -14.34
CA MET A 137 3.29 -1.20 -15.17
C MET A 137 2.13 -1.75 -14.33
N SER A 138 2.42 -2.45 -13.24
CA SER A 138 1.40 -2.98 -12.33
C SER A 138 0.61 -1.88 -11.64
N LEU A 139 1.26 -0.81 -11.19
CA LEU A 139 0.62 0.33 -10.54
C LEU A 139 -0.20 1.18 -11.54
N ILE A 140 0.32 1.37 -12.77
CA ILE A 140 -0.44 2.05 -13.84
C ILE A 140 -1.72 1.29 -14.15
N ALA A 141 -1.70 -0.05 -14.14
CA ALA A 141 -2.88 -0.87 -14.44
C ALA A 141 -4.02 -0.66 -13.44
N ILE A 142 -3.72 -0.39 -12.17
CA ILE A 142 -4.71 -0.13 -11.11
C ILE A 142 -4.96 1.36 -10.85
N ALA A 143 -4.32 2.26 -11.60
CA ALA A 143 -4.60 3.68 -11.54
C ALA A 143 -5.94 4.03 -12.20
N HIS A 144 -6.51 5.18 -11.83
CA HIS A 144 -7.71 5.69 -12.50
C HIS A 144 -7.43 5.85 -14.01
N PRO A 145 -8.33 5.37 -14.90
CA PRO A 145 -8.10 5.35 -16.35
C PRO A 145 -7.69 6.70 -16.95
N LYS A 146 -8.24 7.79 -16.43
CA LYS A 146 -7.91 9.17 -16.85
C LYS A 146 -6.42 9.49 -16.74
N PHE A 147 -5.73 8.94 -15.74
CA PHE A 147 -4.34 9.26 -15.45
C PHE A 147 -3.34 8.27 -16.04
N ARG A 148 -3.78 7.10 -16.54
CA ARG A 148 -2.90 6.09 -17.11
C ARG A 148 -2.02 6.59 -18.25
N PRO A 149 -2.53 7.34 -19.26
CA PRO A 149 -1.69 7.89 -20.32
C PRO A 149 -0.58 8.77 -19.77
N TRP A 150 -0.91 9.72 -18.88
CA TRP A 150 0.06 10.58 -18.22
C TRP A 150 1.12 9.79 -17.45
N LEU A 151 0.71 8.79 -16.67
CA LEU A 151 1.63 7.95 -15.91
C LEU A 151 2.59 7.16 -16.82
N ILE A 152 2.11 6.71 -17.99
CA ILE A 152 2.94 6.02 -18.99
C ILE A 152 3.98 6.99 -19.56
N ASP A 153 3.57 8.20 -19.94
CA ASP A 153 4.47 9.20 -20.50
C ASP A 153 5.55 9.62 -19.49
N GLU A 154 5.17 9.83 -18.22
CA GLU A 154 6.09 10.12 -17.15
C GLU A 154 7.04 8.93 -16.86
N ALA A 155 6.51 7.71 -16.85
CA ALA A 155 7.33 6.52 -16.66
C ALA A 155 8.38 6.34 -17.77
N LYS A 156 8.03 6.65 -19.03
CA LYS A 156 8.96 6.68 -20.16
C LYS A 156 9.99 7.79 -20.02
N ARG A 157 9.55 9.01 -19.69
CA ARG A 157 10.41 10.17 -19.49
C ARG A 157 11.47 9.92 -18.43
N HIS A 158 11.10 9.25 -17.35
CA HIS A 158 11.98 8.89 -16.25
C HIS A 158 12.69 7.54 -16.42
N ARG A 159 12.54 6.88 -17.57
CA ARG A 159 13.17 5.59 -17.89
C ARG A 159 12.81 4.48 -16.91
N LEU A 160 11.64 4.57 -16.28
CA LEU A 160 11.10 3.50 -15.43
C LEU A 160 10.59 2.33 -16.29
N ILE A 161 10.13 2.64 -17.52
CA ILE A 161 9.72 1.65 -18.53
C ILE A 161 10.42 1.94 -19.86
N PHE A 162 10.38 0.99 -20.80
CA PHE A 162 10.99 1.17 -22.10
C PHE A 162 10.23 2.20 -22.94
N PRO A 163 10.92 2.95 -23.85
CA PRO A 163 10.27 3.93 -24.72
C PRO A 163 9.17 3.34 -25.61
N ASP A 164 9.36 2.10 -26.06
CA ASP A 164 8.43 1.34 -26.91
C ASP A 164 7.44 0.48 -26.10
N GLN A 165 7.46 0.57 -24.77
CA GLN A 165 6.54 -0.19 -23.91
C GLN A 165 5.09 0.14 -24.27
N ALA A 166 4.35 -0.88 -24.73
CA ALA A 166 2.92 -0.80 -24.94
C ALA A 166 2.18 -1.11 -23.62
N PHE A 167 1.07 -0.43 -23.40
CA PHE A 167 0.16 -0.68 -22.30
C PHE A 167 -1.16 -1.20 -22.89
N PHE A 168 -1.50 -2.43 -22.59
CA PHE A 168 -2.77 -3.02 -22.95
C PHE A 168 -3.59 -3.16 -21.65
N PRO A 169 -4.53 -2.26 -21.37
CA PRO A 169 -5.49 -2.49 -20.30
C PRO A 169 -6.33 -3.70 -20.72
N GLY A 170 -6.32 -4.75 -19.91
CA GLY A 170 -7.25 -5.87 -20.13
C GLY A 170 -8.68 -5.34 -20.18
N GLU A 171 -9.56 -5.95 -20.97
CA GLU A 171 -10.95 -5.54 -21.18
C GLU A 171 -11.77 -5.43 -19.88
N GLN A 172 -11.26 -5.95 -18.77
CA GLN A 172 -11.86 -5.92 -17.43
C GLN A 172 -10.80 -5.55 -16.37
N GLY A 173 -10.26 -4.35 -16.45
CA GLY A 173 -9.50 -3.75 -15.34
C GLY A 173 -8.39 -4.63 -14.79
N GLY A 174 -7.28 -4.73 -15.49
CA GLY A 174 -6.03 -5.14 -14.87
C GLY A 174 -5.82 -6.65 -14.72
N TRP A 175 -4.67 -6.97 -14.32
CA TRP A 175 -3.96 -8.22 -14.15
C TRP A 175 -4.62 -9.32 -13.27
N LEU A 176 -5.90 -9.24 -12.95
CA LEU A 176 -6.66 -10.30 -12.29
C LEU A 176 -6.65 -11.62 -13.08
N ALA A 177 -6.48 -11.57 -14.41
CA ALA A 177 -6.46 -12.75 -15.27
C ALA A 177 -5.23 -13.66 -15.07
N HIS A 178 -4.16 -13.19 -14.43
CA HIS A 178 -2.98 -14.02 -14.17
C HIS A 178 -2.95 -14.68 -12.78
N TYR A 179 -3.83 -14.29 -11.86
CA TYR A 179 -3.86 -14.87 -10.52
C TYR A 179 -4.57 -16.23 -10.42
N SER A 180 -5.35 -16.63 -11.42
CA SER A 180 -6.01 -17.95 -11.44
C SER A 180 -5.06 -19.14 -11.63
N ARG A 181 -3.76 -18.93 -11.85
CA ARG A 181 -2.75 -19.98 -12.04
C ARG A 181 -1.96 -20.38 -10.79
N TRP A 182 -2.20 -19.74 -9.65
CA TRP A 182 -1.45 -20.02 -8.42
C TRP A 182 -2.30 -20.58 -7.28
N SER A 183 -3.48 -21.10 -7.59
CA SER A 183 -4.35 -21.83 -6.64
C SER A 183 -4.28 -23.34 -6.93
N THR A 184 -3.13 -23.94 -6.76
CA THR A 184 -2.97 -25.38 -6.50
C THR A 184 -1.85 -25.57 -5.49
#